data_a4810414597b1991d42f811f913bf600
#
_entry.id   a4810414597b1991d42f811f913bf600
#
_cell.length_a   1.000
_cell.length_b   1.000
_cell.length_c   1.000
_cell.angle_alpha   90.00
_cell.angle_beta   90.00
_cell.angle_gamma   90.00
#
_symmetry.space_group_name_H-M   'P 1'
#
loop_
_entity.id
_entity.type
_entity.pdbx_description
1 polymer ?
#
loop_
_entity_poly.entity_id
_entity_poly.type
_entity_poly.pdbx_seq_one_letter_code
_entity_poly.pdbx_strand_id
1 'polypeptide(L)'
;MDGHDMATEQPAITRATFDEVILPIYAPAEFIPVKGKGSRVWDQQGKEYVDFAGGIAVTALGHCHPALVEALKTQGETLWHTSNVFTNEPALRLGRKIIEATFAERVLFMNSGTEANETAFKLARYYATTRHSPYKTKIIAFHNAFHGRSFFTVSVGGQPKYSDGFGPKPADIVHVPFNDLHAVKAVMDDHTCAVVVEPIQGEGGVTAATPEFLKGLRALCDEHQALLVFDEVQCGMGRTGDLFAYMHYGVTPDILTSAKALGGGFPVSAVLTTHEIASAFHVGSHGSTYGGNPLASAVAGAAFDIINTPEVLNGVSAKRELFVKHLKKIDEQYDVFSEIRGMGLLIGAELKPQYKGRARDFLHAAAREGVMVLNAGPDVMRFAPSLVVEDKDIEDGLTRFAAAVAKIVQQN
;
A
#
# COMPACT_ATOMS: atom_id res chain seq x y z
N MET A 1 11.64 -17.06 -58.08
CA MET A 1 12.49 -16.68 -56.96
C MET A 1 11.58 -16.48 -55.76
N ASP A 2 11.38 -17.57 -55.02
CA ASP A 2 10.48 -17.60 -53.87
C ASP A 2 11.20 -17.02 -52.65
N GLY A 3 10.80 -15.80 -52.34
CA GLY A 3 11.21 -15.18 -51.06
C GLY A 3 10.48 -15.86 -49.92
N HIS A 4 11.11 -16.86 -49.28
CA HIS A 4 10.65 -17.30 -47.98
C HIS A 4 10.84 -16.19 -46.97
N ASP A 5 9.73 -15.59 -46.61
CA ASP A 5 9.58 -14.73 -45.43
C ASP A 5 9.82 -15.65 -44.20
N MET A 6 11.07 -15.75 -43.77
CA MET A 6 11.39 -16.36 -42.49
C MET A 6 10.89 -15.39 -41.40
N ALA A 7 9.63 -15.51 -41.03
CA ALA A 7 9.15 -14.94 -39.76
C ALA A 7 10.04 -15.54 -38.67
N THR A 8 10.97 -14.75 -38.16
CA THR A 8 11.76 -15.13 -37.00
C THR A 8 10.77 -15.31 -35.83
N GLU A 9 10.49 -16.58 -35.49
CA GLU A 9 9.71 -16.89 -34.30
C GLU A 9 10.38 -16.17 -33.10
N GLN A 10 9.64 -15.27 -32.47
CA GLN A 10 10.14 -14.63 -31.26
C GLN A 10 10.40 -15.70 -30.19
N PRO A 11 11.52 -15.62 -29.46
CA PRO A 11 11.80 -16.56 -28.39
C PRO A 11 10.64 -16.61 -27.39
N ALA A 12 10.31 -17.80 -26.91
CA ALA A 12 9.28 -17.97 -25.89
C ALA A 12 9.64 -17.18 -24.62
N ILE A 13 8.67 -16.47 -24.05
CA ILE A 13 8.83 -15.78 -22.78
C ILE A 13 8.73 -16.79 -21.64
N THR A 14 9.80 -16.91 -20.88
CA THR A 14 9.88 -17.81 -19.73
C THR A 14 10.34 -17.06 -18.48
N ARG A 15 10.32 -17.72 -17.33
CA ARG A 15 10.85 -17.15 -16.09
C ARG A 15 12.33 -16.70 -16.24
N ALA A 16 13.12 -17.43 -17.00
CA ALA A 16 14.52 -17.08 -17.29
C ALA A 16 14.66 -15.77 -18.06
N THR A 17 13.69 -15.40 -18.87
CA THR A 17 13.68 -14.12 -19.61
C THR A 17 13.78 -12.92 -18.66
N PHE A 18 13.20 -13.02 -17.46
CA PHE A 18 13.33 -11.97 -16.44
C PHE A 18 14.80 -11.65 -16.13
N ASP A 19 15.61 -12.68 -15.92
CA ASP A 19 17.03 -12.52 -15.58
C ASP A 19 17.85 -11.93 -16.73
N GLU A 20 17.37 -12.10 -17.97
CA GLU A 20 18.01 -11.57 -19.16
C GLU A 20 17.70 -10.09 -19.42
N VAL A 21 16.47 -9.63 -19.07
CA VAL A 21 15.99 -8.32 -19.54
C VAL A 21 15.68 -7.30 -18.43
N ILE A 22 15.51 -7.76 -17.18
CA ILE A 22 15.13 -6.89 -16.07
C ILE A 22 16.32 -6.66 -15.14
N LEU A 23 16.48 -5.41 -14.67
CA LEU A 23 17.47 -5.09 -13.64
C LEU A 23 17.27 -6.00 -12.41
N PRO A 24 18.36 -6.50 -11.79
CA PRO A 24 18.28 -7.55 -10.76
C PRO A 24 17.88 -7.01 -9.37
N ILE A 25 16.77 -6.30 -9.29
CA ILE A 25 16.26 -5.72 -8.03
C ILE A 25 15.10 -6.52 -7.42
N TYR A 26 14.55 -7.48 -8.15
CA TYR A 26 13.46 -8.33 -7.69
C TYR A 26 13.82 -9.81 -7.78
N ALA A 27 13.24 -10.60 -6.92
CA ALA A 27 13.27 -12.06 -6.96
C ALA A 27 11.84 -12.58 -7.13
N PRO A 28 11.28 -12.55 -8.35
CA PRO A 28 9.91 -12.99 -8.58
C PRO A 28 9.75 -14.49 -8.38
N ALA A 29 8.50 -14.92 -8.17
CA ALA A 29 8.17 -16.34 -8.08
C ALA A 29 8.59 -17.12 -9.31
N GLU A 30 8.65 -18.45 -9.19
CA GLU A 30 9.04 -19.35 -10.27
C GLU A 30 8.01 -19.46 -11.40
N PHE A 31 6.77 -19.06 -11.13
CA PHE A 31 5.68 -19.06 -12.11
C PHE A 31 5.38 -17.65 -12.61
N ILE A 32 4.80 -17.57 -13.81
CA ILE A 32 4.37 -16.29 -14.40
C ILE A 32 2.85 -16.27 -14.49
N PRO A 33 2.18 -15.42 -13.68
CA PRO A 33 0.74 -15.18 -13.83
C PRO A 33 0.44 -14.54 -15.18
N VAL A 34 -0.63 -14.99 -15.85
CA VAL A 34 -1.02 -14.48 -17.17
C VAL A 34 -2.49 -14.09 -17.25
N LYS A 35 -3.30 -14.51 -16.27
CA LYS A 35 -4.74 -14.23 -16.24
C LYS A 35 -5.22 -14.10 -14.81
N GLY A 36 -6.14 -13.19 -14.57
CA GLY A 36 -6.77 -13.01 -13.27
C GLY A 36 -8.25 -12.71 -13.39
N LYS A 37 -9.04 -13.20 -12.42
CA LYS A 37 -10.46 -12.91 -12.30
C LYS A 37 -10.87 -13.06 -10.83
N GLY A 38 -11.39 -11.99 -10.24
CA GLY A 38 -11.72 -12.00 -8.82
C GLY A 38 -10.49 -12.28 -7.96
N SER A 39 -10.59 -13.25 -7.08
CA SER A 39 -9.48 -13.69 -6.22
C SER A 39 -8.68 -14.87 -6.79
N ARG A 40 -8.78 -15.13 -8.09
CA ARG A 40 -8.08 -16.23 -8.77
C ARG A 40 -7.13 -15.73 -9.82
N VAL A 41 -6.00 -16.42 -9.95
CA VAL A 41 -4.95 -16.13 -10.93
C VAL A 41 -4.52 -17.45 -11.58
N TRP A 42 -4.23 -17.42 -12.87
CA TRP A 42 -3.70 -18.56 -13.62
C TRP A 42 -2.33 -18.24 -14.19
N ASP A 43 -1.41 -19.19 -14.10
CA ASP A 43 -0.07 -19.05 -14.67
C ASP A 43 -0.01 -19.52 -16.14
N GLN A 44 1.21 -19.45 -16.73
CA GLN A 44 1.45 -19.86 -18.11
C GLN A 44 1.09 -21.33 -18.38
N GLN A 45 1.17 -22.21 -17.39
CA GLN A 45 0.85 -23.61 -17.48
C GLN A 45 -0.63 -23.91 -17.19
N GLY A 46 -1.41 -22.89 -16.90
CA GLY A 46 -2.84 -23.03 -16.57
C GLY A 46 -3.11 -23.42 -15.13
N LYS A 47 -2.10 -23.43 -14.27
CA LYS A 47 -2.29 -23.68 -12.83
C LYS A 47 -3.02 -22.49 -12.20
N GLU A 48 -4.04 -22.81 -11.38
CA GLU A 48 -4.84 -21.84 -10.67
C GLU A 48 -4.29 -21.58 -9.27
N TYR A 49 -4.29 -20.31 -8.88
CA TYR A 49 -3.89 -19.84 -7.56
C TYR A 49 -5.04 -19.04 -6.94
N VAL A 50 -5.23 -19.19 -5.64
CA VAL A 50 -6.00 -18.22 -4.86
C VAL A 50 -5.08 -17.06 -4.50
N ASP A 51 -5.49 -15.83 -4.76
CA ASP A 51 -4.67 -14.64 -4.53
C ASP A 51 -5.03 -13.94 -3.22
N PHE A 52 -4.19 -14.13 -2.19
CA PHE A 52 -4.24 -13.37 -0.94
C PHE A 52 -3.11 -12.31 -0.86
N ALA A 53 -2.37 -12.12 -1.95
CA ALA A 53 -1.34 -11.09 -2.05
C ALA A 53 -1.91 -9.76 -2.58
N GLY A 54 -2.85 -9.84 -3.51
CA GLY A 54 -3.54 -8.67 -4.08
C GLY A 54 -2.60 -7.66 -4.73
N GLY A 55 -1.45 -8.07 -5.27
CA GLY A 55 -0.46 -7.15 -5.82
C GLY A 55 0.14 -6.24 -4.74
N ILE A 56 0.24 -6.70 -3.52
CA ILE A 56 0.60 -5.98 -2.30
C ILE A 56 -0.53 -4.98 -1.91
N ALA A 57 -1.69 -5.53 -1.59
CA ALA A 57 -2.88 -4.79 -1.13
C ALA A 57 -3.40 -3.75 -2.16
N VAL A 58 -3.23 -4.02 -3.45
CA VAL A 58 -3.62 -3.12 -4.54
C VAL A 58 -4.98 -3.50 -5.14
N THR A 59 -5.16 -4.77 -5.51
CA THR A 59 -6.37 -5.23 -6.19
C THR A 59 -7.53 -5.43 -5.21
N ALA A 60 -7.97 -4.33 -4.60
CA ALA A 60 -8.99 -4.34 -3.54
C ALA A 60 -10.34 -4.91 -3.99
N LEU A 61 -10.66 -4.85 -5.26
CA LEU A 61 -11.89 -5.38 -5.85
C LEU A 61 -11.66 -6.68 -6.63
N GLY A 62 -10.49 -7.29 -6.46
CA GLY A 62 -10.07 -8.46 -7.23
C GLY A 62 -9.52 -8.09 -8.60
N HIS A 63 -9.12 -9.12 -9.33
CA HIS A 63 -8.58 -8.95 -10.68
C HIS A 63 -9.70 -8.68 -11.68
N CYS A 64 -9.47 -7.71 -12.58
CA CYS A 64 -10.36 -7.42 -13.71
C CYS A 64 -11.83 -7.23 -13.29
N HIS A 65 -12.07 -6.47 -12.21
CA HIS A 65 -13.43 -6.17 -11.80
C HIS A 65 -14.20 -5.54 -12.97
N PRO A 66 -15.40 -6.02 -13.31
CA PRO A 66 -16.13 -5.55 -14.50
C PRO A 66 -16.34 -4.04 -14.58
N ALA A 67 -16.61 -3.39 -13.44
CA ALA A 67 -16.81 -1.94 -13.41
C ALA A 67 -15.52 -1.17 -13.71
N LEU A 68 -14.37 -1.65 -13.26
CA LEU A 68 -13.07 -1.04 -13.54
C LEU A 68 -12.67 -1.25 -14.99
N VAL A 69 -12.89 -2.45 -15.52
CA VAL A 69 -12.63 -2.76 -16.93
C VAL A 69 -13.49 -1.88 -17.85
N GLU A 70 -14.77 -1.70 -17.51
CA GLU A 70 -15.68 -0.84 -18.27
C GLU A 70 -15.24 0.64 -18.23
N ALA A 71 -14.87 1.14 -17.06
CA ALA A 71 -14.34 2.51 -16.93
C ALA A 71 -13.07 2.70 -17.77
N LEU A 72 -12.15 1.71 -17.75
CA LEU A 72 -10.93 1.71 -18.54
C LEU A 72 -11.23 1.76 -20.03
N LYS A 73 -12.14 0.91 -20.53
CA LYS A 73 -12.52 0.86 -21.93
C LYS A 73 -13.15 2.17 -22.39
N THR A 74 -14.13 2.67 -21.66
CA THR A 74 -14.84 3.89 -21.99
C THR A 74 -13.89 5.09 -22.05
N GLN A 75 -13.08 5.27 -21.02
CA GLN A 75 -12.12 6.37 -20.98
C GLN A 75 -10.98 6.16 -21.98
N GLY A 76 -10.59 4.91 -22.21
CA GLY A 76 -9.57 4.56 -23.21
C GLY A 76 -9.96 4.92 -24.64
N GLU A 77 -11.24 4.97 -24.95
CA GLU A 77 -11.79 5.41 -26.24
C GLU A 77 -12.05 6.92 -26.29
N THR A 78 -11.93 7.63 -25.16
CA THR A 78 -12.29 9.04 -25.04
C THR A 78 -11.08 9.95 -24.97
N LEU A 79 -10.24 9.81 -23.95
CA LEU A 79 -9.09 10.67 -23.70
C LEU A 79 -8.17 10.04 -22.65
N TRP A 80 -6.88 9.88 -22.97
CA TRP A 80 -5.92 9.23 -22.09
C TRP A 80 -5.15 10.18 -21.21
N HIS A 81 -4.62 11.27 -21.83
CA HIS A 81 -3.64 12.13 -21.19
C HIS A 81 -3.65 13.53 -21.79
N THR A 82 -3.53 14.55 -20.96
CA THR A 82 -3.48 15.96 -21.39
C THR A 82 -2.40 16.77 -20.68
N SER A 83 -1.66 16.17 -19.74
CA SER A 83 -0.80 16.86 -18.76
C SER A 83 -1.58 17.81 -17.82
N ASN A 84 -0.88 18.44 -16.89
CA ASN A 84 -1.47 19.43 -15.99
C ASN A 84 -1.42 20.88 -16.52
N VAL A 85 -1.01 21.07 -17.77
CA VAL A 85 -1.25 22.31 -18.51
C VAL A 85 -2.73 22.49 -18.76
N PHE A 86 -3.45 21.38 -18.90
CA PHE A 86 -4.91 21.34 -19.02
C PHE A 86 -5.47 20.49 -17.88
N THR A 87 -6.67 20.79 -17.42
CA THR A 87 -7.38 19.90 -16.50
C THR A 87 -8.33 18.98 -17.26
N ASN A 88 -8.96 18.06 -16.55
CA ASN A 88 -9.91 17.10 -17.13
C ASN A 88 -11.04 16.77 -16.15
N GLU A 89 -12.19 16.41 -16.68
CA GLU A 89 -13.36 16.11 -15.86
C GLU A 89 -13.20 14.89 -14.94
N PRO A 90 -12.63 13.75 -15.39
CA PRO A 90 -12.46 12.59 -14.50
C PRO A 90 -11.67 12.90 -13.24
N ALA A 91 -10.57 13.66 -13.33
CA ALA A 91 -9.78 14.08 -12.18
C ALA A 91 -10.57 15.00 -11.24
N LEU A 92 -11.31 15.95 -11.80
CA LEU A 92 -12.13 16.87 -11.01
C LEU A 92 -13.27 16.15 -10.28
N ARG A 93 -13.92 15.18 -10.96
CA ARG A 93 -14.94 14.34 -10.32
C ARG A 93 -14.37 13.51 -9.18
N LEU A 94 -13.23 12.86 -9.40
CA LEU A 94 -12.56 12.06 -8.36
C LEU A 94 -12.15 12.93 -7.17
N GLY A 95 -11.59 14.10 -7.43
CA GLY A 95 -11.23 15.06 -6.37
C GLY A 95 -12.43 15.47 -5.52
N ARG A 96 -13.56 15.78 -6.16
CA ARG A 96 -14.80 16.12 -5.44
C ARG A 96 -15.32 14.95 -4.60
N LYS A 97 -15.33 13.74 -5.13
CA LYS A 97 -15.74 12.54 -4.37
C LYS A 97 -14.89 12.33 -3.12
N ILE A 98 -13.58 12.48 -3.24
CA ILE A 98 -12.66 12.33 -2.10
C ILE A 98 -12.90 13.41 -1.06
N ILE A 99 -13.05 14.67 -1.47
CA ILE A 99 -13.30 15.79 -0.55
C ILE A 99 -14.63 15.61 0.19
N GLU A 100 -15.68 15.21 -0.49
CA GLU A 100 -17.00 14.98 0.13
C GLU A 100 -16.99 13.82 1.14
N ALA A 101 -16.09 12.85 1.00
CA ALA A 101 -16.02 11.65 1.84
C ALA A 101 -15.00 11.72 2.98
N THR A 102 -14.14 12.72 3.02
CA THR A 102 -12.99 12.80 3.94
C THR A 102 -12.86 14.17 4.61
N PHE A 103 -11.83 14.34 5.45
CA PHE A 103 -11.48 15.64 6.03
C PHE A 103 -10.91 16.62 5.00
N ALA A 104 -10.51 16.15 3.83
CA ALA A 104 -9.77 16.93 2.85
C ALA A 104 -10.61 18.06 2.26
N GLU A 105 -9.95 19.17 1.99
CA GLU A 105 -10.49 20.32 1.27
C GLU A 105 -9.77 20.56 -0.06
N ARG A 106 -8.61 19.90 -0.23
CA ARG A 106 -7.79 19.91 -1.46
C ARG A 106 -7.16 18.55 -1.68
N VAL A 107 -7.01 18.16 -2.94
CA VAL A 107 -6.41 16.90 -3.36
C VAL A 107 -5.44 17.16 -4.52
N LEU A 108 -4.30 16.48 -4.50
CA LEU A 108 -3.38 16.42 -5.64
C LEU A 108 -3.21 14.95 -6.05
N PHE A 109 -3.30 14.66 -7.35
CA PHE A 109 -3.10 13.32 -7.87
C PHE A 109 -1.69 13.12 -8.41
N MET A 110 -1.12 11.98 -8.08
CA MET A 110 0.17 11.47 -8.58
C MET A 110 -0.04 10.05 -9.12
N ASN A 111 1.03 9.28 -9.36
CA ASN A 111 0.93 7.97 -10.00
C ASN A 111 1.28 6.79 -9.10
N SER A 112 1.96 7.05 -7.99
CA SER A 112 2.48 6.03 -7.09
C SER A 112 2.46 6.52 -5.65
N GLY A 113 2.54 5.57 -4.70
CA GLY A 113 2.63 5.90 -3.28
C GLY A 113 3.89 6.70 -2.94
N THR A 114 5.02 6.39 -3.59
CA THR A 114 6.26 7.14 -3.38
C THR A 114 6.12 8.59 -3.84
N GLU A 115 5.46 8.87 -4.96
CA GLU A 115 5.23 10.24 -5.42
C GLU A 115 4.27 11.01 -4.51
N ALA A 116 3.23 10.36 -4.01
CA ALA A 116 2.33 10.98 -3.04
C ALA A 116 3.07 11.36 -1.76
N ASN A 117 3.92 10.48 -1.26
CA ASN A 117 4.72 10.74 -0.07
C ASN A 117 5.80 11.83 -0.31
N GLU A 118 6.46 11.83 -1.48
CA GLU A 118 7.35 12.95 -1.87
C GLU A 118 6.62 14.28 -1.77
N THR A 119 5.43 14.35 -2.35
CA THR A 119 4.59 15.55 -2.31
C THR A 119 4.25 15.94 -0.88
N ALA A 120 3.81 14.98 -0.05
CA ALA A 120 3.44 15.22 1.34
C ALA A 120 4.61 15.76 2.17
N PHE A 121 5.79 15.19 2.02
CA PHE A 121 6.98 15.61 2.78
C PHE A 121 7.49 16.98 2.31
N LYS A 122 7.47 17.24 1.01
CA LYS A 122 7.79 18.55 0.46
C LYS A 122 6.79 19.60 0.93
N LEU A 123 5.50 19.30 0.91
CA LEU A 123 4.46 20.22 1.37
C LEU A 123 4.61 20.53 2.87
N ALA A 124 4.86 19.51 3.69
CA ALA A 124 5.05 19.70 5.13
C ALA A 124 6.24 20.61 5.43
N ARG A 125 7.38 20.40 4.80
CA ARG A 125 8.55 21.26 4.94
C ARG A 125 8.30 22.68 4.44
N TYR A 126 7.70 22.79 3.27
CA TYR A 126 7.44 24.09 2.65
C TYR A 126 6.43 24.93 3.48
N TYR A 127 5.37 24.30 3.96
CA TYR A 127 4.43 24.93 4.87
C TYR A 127 5.12 25.46 6.13
N ALA A 128 5.92 24.60 6.78
CA ALA A 128 6.61 24.96 8.02
C ALA A 128 7.63 26.09 7.81
N THR A 129 8.43 26.03 6.76
CA THR A 129 9.48 27.03 6.50
C THR A 129 8.93 28.37 6.05
N THR A 130 7.78 28.40 5.39
CA THR A 130 7.15 29.64 4.92
C THR A 130 6.19 30.27 5.93
N ARG A 131 5.56 29.46 6.78
CA ARG A 131 4.53 29.92 7.74
C ARG A 131 5.06 30.11 9.16
N HIS A 132 6.17 29.46 9.51
CA HIS A 132 6.72 29.50 10.87
C HIS A 132 8.16 29.99 10.88
N SER A 133 9.14 29.13 10.55
CA SER A 133 10.56 29.46 10.63
C SER A 133 11.35 28.70 9.56
N PRO A 134 12.35 29.33 8.91
CA PRO A 134 13.20 28.65 7.93
C PRO A 134 14.00 27.46 8.50
N TYR A 135 14.07 27.34 9.82
CA TYR A 135 14.74 26.22 10.52
C TYR A 135 13.79 25.06 10.85
N LYS A 136 12.50 25.19 10.57
CA LYS A 136 11.49 24.16 10.87
C LYS A 136 11.45 23.10 9.77
N THR A 137 12.43 22.21 9.77
CA THR A 137 12.62 21.21 8.70
C THR A 137 12.70 19.76 9.19
N LYS A 138 12.73 19.54 10.51
CA LYS A 138 12.84 18.19 11.07
C LYS A 138 11.59 17.35 10.82
N ILE A 139 11.80 16.16 10.26
CA ILE A 139 10.78 15.13 10.12
C ILE A 139 11.06 14.01 11.12
N ILE A 140 10.07 13.68 11.94
CA ILE A 140 10.12 12.51 12.81
C ILE A 140 9.41 11.37 12.08
N ALA A 141 10.09 10.23 11.98
CA ALA A 141 9.60 9.02 11.35
C ALA A 141 9.89 7.81 12.25
N PHE A 142 9.49 6.62 11.83
CA PHE A 142 9.52 5.46 12.71
C PHE A 142 10.34 4.32 12.12
N HIS A 143 11.01 3.57 13.00
CA HIS A 143 11.68 2.33 12.62
C HIS A 143 10.69 1.36 11.97
N ASN A 144 11.14 0.61 11.00
CA ASN A 144 10.39 -0.35 10.20
C ASN A 144 9.33 0.25 9.26
N ALA A 145 9.18 1.57 9.22
CA ALA A 145 8.28 2.24 8.30
C ALA A 145 8.71 2.05 6.83
N PHE A 146 7.73 2.06 5.95
CA PHE A 146 7.94 2.04 4.50
C PHE A 146 7.11 3.15 3.84
N HIS A 147 7.77 4.08 3.14
CA HIS A 147 7.11 5.21 2.49
C HIS A 147 7.41 5.32 0.99
N GLY A 148 8.10 4.35 0.42
CA GLY A 148 8.49 4.32 -1.00
C GLY A 148 9.99 4.20 -1.20
N ARG A 149 10.39 4.24 -2.47
CA ARG A 149 11.77 4.02 -2.90
C ARG A 149 12.42 5.22 -3.56
N SER A 150 11.71 6.33 -3.77
CA SER A 150 12.34 7.57 -4.21
C SER A 150 13.27 8.09 -3.10
N PHE A 151 14.23 8.95 -3.46
CA PHE A 151 15.35 9.23 -2.55
C PHE A 151 14.91 9.89 -1.24
N PHE A 152 13.95 10.79 -1.29
CA PHE A 152 13.42 11.39 -0.07
C PHE A 152 12.58 10.38 0.72
N THR A 153 11.65 9.68 0.07
CA THR A 153 10.75 8.76 0.76
C THR A 153 11.47 7.57 1.37
N VAL A 154 12.48 7.02 0.69
CA VAL A 154 13.27 5.91 1.22
C VAL A 154 14.10 6.34 2.42
N SER A 155 14.48 7.62 2.48
CA SER A 155 15.23 8.20 3.60
C SER A 155 14.35 8.47 4.82
N VAL A 156 13.08 8.81 4.62
CA VAL A 156 12.07 8.90 5.69
C VAL A 156 11.65 7.51 6.17
N GLY A 157 11.66 6.52 5.29
CA GLY A 157 11.44 5.13 5.66
C GLY A 157 12.41 4.64 6.73
N GLY A 158 11.96 3.70 7.54
CA GLY A 158 12.72 3.21 8.70
C GLY A 158 13.46 1.91 8.47
N GLN A 159 13.86 1.61 7.23
CA GLN A 159 14.56 0.37 6.86
C GLN A 159 15.87 0.69 6.15
N PRO A 160 16.99 0.80 6.90
CA PRO A 160 18.29 1.20 6.34
C PRO A 160 18.76 0.37 5.15
N LYS A 161 18.39 -0.90 5.09
CA LYS A 161 18.72 -1.79 3.95
C LYS A 161 18.22 -1.25 2.60
N TYR A 162 17.19 -0.38 2.59
CA TYR A 162 16.65 0.22 1.38
C TYR A 162 17.23 1.60 1.09
N SER A 163 17.73 2.31 2.10
CA SER A 163 18.20 3.68 1.97
C SER A 163 19.71 3.83 1.93
N ASP A 164 20.48 2.83 2.39
CA ASP A 164 21.94 2.87 2.43
C ASP A 164 22.55 2.62 1.04
N GLY A 165 23.70 3.21 0.79
CA GLY A 165 24.49 2.98 -0.41
C GLY A 165 24.30 3.98 -1.54
N PHE A 166 23.39 4.97 -1.39
CA PHE A 166 23.08 5.96 -2.44
C PHE A 166 23.69 7.33 -2.18
N GLY A 167 24.68 7.42 -1.31
CA GLY A 167 25.33 8.68 -0.96
C GLY A 167 24.57 9.48 0.10
N PRO A 168 24.79 10.82 0.18
CA PRO A 168 24.18 11.64 1.21
C PRO A 168 22.65 11.61 1.15
N LYS A 169 22.03 11.34 2.31
CA LYS A 169 20.55 11.36 2.45
C LYS A 169 20.07 12.78 2.70
N PRO A 170 18.81 13.11 2.37
CA PRO A 170 18.21 14.36 2.80
C PRO A 170 18.37 14.55 4.32
N ALA A 171 18.76 15.76 4.71
CA ALA A 171 19.05 16.07 6.11
C ALA A 171 17.78 16.18 6.96
N ASP A 172 17.97 16.15 8.28
CA ASP A 172 16.98 16.49 9.29
C ASP A 172 15.79 15.52 9.34
N ILE A 173 16.10 14.23 9.28
CA ILE A 173 15.17 13.14 9.45
C ILE A 173 15.59 12.33 10.68
N VAL A 174 14.70 12.17 11.63
CA VAL A 174 14.95 11.47 12.90
C VAL A 174 14.02 10.27 13.01
N HIS A 175 14.58 9.09 13.28
CA HIS A 175 13.82 7.86 13.46
C HIS A 175 13.74 7.48 14.93
N VAL A 176 12.55 7.09 15.37
CA VAL A 176 12.28 6.60 16.74
C VAL A 176 11.44 5.31 16.67
N PRO A 177 11.37 4.54 17.77
CA PRO A 177 10.53 3.35 17.79
C PRO A 177 9.05 3.65 17.60
N PHE A 178 8.38 2.81 16.82
CA PHE A 178 6.93 2.87 16.59
C PHE A 178 6.17 2.49 17.88
N ASN A 179 5.03 3.10 18.14
CA ASN A 179 4.23 2.94 19.35
C ASN A 179 4.94 3.38 20.66
N ASP A 180 5.96 4.21 20.55
CA ASP A 180 6.69 4.77 21.68
C ASP A 180 6.55 6.29 21.71
N LEU A 181 5.50 6.78 22.36
CA LEU A 181 5.22 8.22 22.46
C LEU A 181 6.31 8.96 23.26
N HIS A 182 6.92 8.30 24.24
CA HIS A 182 7.99 8.88 25.03
C HIS A 182 9.22 9.18 24.15
N ALA A 183 9.58 8.28 23.24
CA ALA A 183 10.67 8.49 22.30
C ALA A 183 10.38 9.65 21.35
N VAL A 184 9.13 9.83 20.92
CA VAL A 184 8.72 10.99 20.11
C VAL A 184 8.90 12.30 20.88
N LYS A 185 8.43 12.34 22.14
CA LYS A 185 8.59 13.53 23.01
C LYS A 185 10.05 13.93 23.16
N ALA A 186 10.94 12.97 23.27
CA ALA A 186 12.37 13.22 23.49
C ALA A 186 13.04 13.95 22.31
N VAL A 187 12.50 13.83 21.09
CA VAL A 187 13.08 14.45 19.87
C VAL A 187 12.20 15.53 19.26
N MET A 188 10.98 15.70 19.76
CA MET A 188 10.05 16.74 19.30
C MET A 188 10.47 18.11 19.86
N ASP A 189 10.52 19.10 18.98
CA ASP A 189 10.78 20.49 19.34
C ASP A 189 10.12 21.43 18.32
N ASP A 190 10.37 22.75 18.44
CA ASP A 190 9.79 23.76 17.56
C ASP A 190 10.40 23.74 16.14
N HIS A 191 11.47 23.00 15.93
CA HIS A 191 12.05 22.78 14.60
C HIS A 191 11.45 21.56 13.87
N THR A 192 10.56 20.83 14.52
CA THR A 192 9.85 19.71 13.93
C THR A 192 8.75 20.22 12.99
N CYS A 193 8.84 19.91 11.71
CA CYS A 193 7.82 20.30 10.73
C CYS A 193 6.72 19.24 10.58
N ALA A 194 7.05 17.96 10.79
CA ALA A 194 6.10 16.87 10.59
C ALA A 194 6.48 15.63 11.39
N VAL A 195 5.45 14.87 11.73
CA VAL A 195 5.55 13.47 12.14
C VAL A 195 4.87 12.64 11.05
N VAL A 196 5.59 11.69 10.48
CA VAL A 196 5.11 10.81 9.42
C VAL A 196 4.88 9.42 9.98
N VAL A 197 3.66 8.91 9.86
CA VAL A 197 3.28 7.63 10.45
C VAL A 197 2.32 6.87 9.54
N GLU A 198 2.52 5.54 9.44
CA GLU A 198 1.51 4.62 8.93
C GLU A 198 0.61 4.22 10.11
N PRO A 199 -0.71 4.41 10.05
CA PRO A 199 -1.60 3.90 11.12
C PRO A 199 -1.45 2.40 11.35
N ILE A 200 -1.12 1.66 10.27
CA ILE A 200 -0.68 0.26 10.34
C ILE A 200 0.57 0.15 9.49
N GLN A 201 1.68 -0.23 10.09
CA GLN A 201 2.89 -0.54 9.33
C GLN A 201 2.67 -1.84 8.55
N GLY A 202 2.49 -1.75 7.24
CA GLY A 202 2.22 -2.91 6.39
C GLY A 202 3.48 -3.73 6.12
N GLU A 203 4.54 -3.11 5.64
CA GLU A 203 5.83 -3.75 5.36
C GLU A 203 6.60 -4.07 6.66
N GLY A 204 6.36 -3.33 7.71
CA GLY A 204 6.98 -3.45 9.02
C GLY A 204 6.31 -4.48 9.93
N GLY A 205 5.86 -5.61 9.40
CA GLY A 205 5.34 -6.72 10.20
C GLY A 205 3.84 -6.68 10.48
N VAL A 206 3.08 -5.89 9.75
CA VAL A 206 1.63 -5.69 9.97
C VAL A 206 1.35 -5.29 11.42
N THR A 207 1.96 -4.18 11.82
CA THR A 207 1.86 -3.67 13.20
C THR A 207 0.97 -2.43 13.23
N ALA A 208 -0.15 -2.51 13.94
CA ALA A 208 -1.07 -1.39 14.10
C ALA A 208 -0.57 -0.42 15.18
N ALA A 209 -0.80 0.88 14.95
CA ALA A 209 -0.62 1.88 15.99
C ALA A 209 -1.66 1.67 17.09
N THR A 210 -1.26 1.89 18.34
CA THR A 210 -2.24 1.94 19.43
C THR A 210 -3.05 3.25 19.33
N PRO A 211 -4.32 3.25 19.77
CA PRO A 211 -5.11 4.49 19.79
C PRO A 211 -4.44 5.61 20.60
N GLU A 212 -3.83 5.28 21.73
CA GLU A 212 -3.12 6.24 22.58
C GLU A 212 -1.93 6.86 21.87
N PHE A 213 -1.21 6.09 21.06
CA PHE A 213 -0.06 6.57 20.30
C PHE A 213 -0.49 7.61 19.27
N LEU A 214 -1.52 7.33 18.45
CA LEU A 214 -1.98 8.29 17.44
C LEU A 214 -2.59 9.54 18.06
N LYS A 215 -3.36 9.41 19.14
CA LYS A 215 -3.89 10.56 19.90
C LYS A 215 -2.77 11.40 20.49
N GLY A 216 -1.75 10.75 21.02
CA GLY A 216 -0.55 11.42 21.55
C GLY A 216 0.22 12.16 20.47
N LEU A 217 0.40 11.57 19.28
CA LEU A 217 1.03 12.24 18.15
C LEU A 217 0.25 13.47 17.71
N ARG A 218 -1.09 13.37 17.65
CA ARG A 218 -1.93 14.52 17.33
C ARG A 218 -1.73 15.67 18.31
N ALA A 219 -1.75 15.37 19.60
CA ALA A 219 -1.55 16.38 20.65
C ALA A 219 -0.17 17.02 20.58
N LEU A 220 0.89 16.22 20.39
CA LEU A 220 2.26 16.74 20.27
C LEU A 220 2.46 17.61 19.03
N CYS A 221 1.91 17.21 17.89
CA CYS A 221 1.96 18.00 16.67
C CYS A 221 1.25 19.35 16.86
N ASP A 222 0.09 19.36 17.49
CA ASP A 222 -0.65 20.60 17.77
C ASP A 222 0.14 21.52 18.71
N GLU A 223 0.75 20.97 19.75
CA GLU A 223 1.57 21.73 20.71
C GLU A 223 2.78 22.40 20.04
N HIS A 224 3.46 21.72 19.12
CA HIS A 224 4.67 22.20 18.47
C HIS A 224 4.42 22.79 17.08
N GLN A 225 3.17 22.92 16.66
CA GLN A 225 2.81 23.39 15.30
C GLN A 225 3.48 22.56 14.19
N ALA A 226 3.64 21.28 14.42
CA ALA A 226 4.08 20.32 13.43
C ALA A 226 2.86 19.69 12.72
N LEU A 227 3.05 19.23 11.48
CA LEU A 227 1.98 18.56 10.75
C LEU A 227 2.02 17.05 11.01
N LEU A 228 0.85 16.46 11.22
CA LEU A 228 0.68 15.03 11.33
C LEU A 228 0.36 14.47 9.95
N VAL A 229 1.26 13.65 9.40
CA VAL A 229 1.13 13.03 8.09
C VAL A 229 0.83 11.54 8.26
N PHE A 230 -0.34 11.11 7.80
CA PHE A 230 -0.69 9.70 7.75
C PHE A 230 -0.42 9.13 6.36
N ASP A 231 0.51 8.18 6.30
CA ASP A 231 0.70 7.35 5.11
C ASP A 231 -0.34 6.22 5.16
N GLU A 232 -1.40 6.37 4.39
CA GLU A 232 -2.43 5.35 4.24
C GLU A 232 -2.37 4.67 2.86
N VAL A 233 -1.20 4.63 2.26
CA VAL A 233 -0.98 3.96 0.95
C VAL A 233 -1.39 2.50 1.01
N GLN A 234 -1.07 1.78 2.07
CA GLN A 234 -1.42 0.36 2.21
C GLN A 234 -2.67 0.13 3.05
N CYS A 235 -2.86 0.85 4.14
CA CYS A 235 -3.97 0.63 5.07
C CYS A 235 -5.25 1.40 4.72
N GLY A 236 -5.21 2.31 3.77
CA GLY A 236 -6.39 3.08 3.35
C GLY A 236 -7.31 2.36 2.37
N MET A 237 -8.27 3.10 1.85
CA MET A 237 -9.22 2.65 0.84
C MET A 237 -9.95 1.36 1.21
N GLY A 238 -10.54 1.35 2.42
CA GLY A 238 -11.41 0.27 2.87
C GLY A 238 -10.72 -0.92 3.52
N ARG A 239 -9.38 -1.00 3.48
CA ARG A 239 -8.63 -2.16 3.96
C ARG A 239 -8.92 -2.51 5.43
N THR A 240 -9.18 -1.52 6.27
CA THR A 240 -9.46 -1.68 7.70
C THR A 240 -10.95 -1.84 8.04
N GLY A 241 -11.85 -1.67 7.07
CA GLY A 241 -13.30 -1.62 7.27
C GLY A 241 -13.90 -0.22 7.26
N ASP A 242 -13.08 0.81 7.47
CA ASP A 242 -13.42 2.21 7.21
C ASP A 242 -12.78 2.65 5.89
N LEU A 243 -13.30 3.71 5.27
CA LEU A 243 -12.72 4.21 4.01
C LEU A 243 -11.23 4.53 4.17
N PHE A 244 -10.87 5.19 5.27
CA PHE A 244 -9.48 5.41 5.68
C PHE A 244 -9.31 5.07 7.16
N ALA A 245 -8.13 4.57 7.53
CA ALA A 245 -7.85 4.12 8.90
C ALA A 245 -7.98 5.25 9.95
N TYR A 246 -7.72 6.51 9.58
CA TYR A 246 -7.88 7.63 10.51
C TYR A 246 -9.31 7.73 11.07
N MET A 247 -10.29 7.33 10.28
CA MET A 247 -11.71 7.33 10.70
C MET A 247 -11.96 6.31 11.81
N HIS A 248 -11.28 5.17 11.73
CA HIS A 248 -11.34 4.14 12.79
C HIS A 248 -10.78 4.66 14.11
N TYR A 249 -9.64 5.35 14.05
CA TYR A 249 -8.96 5.87 15.24
C TYR A 249 -9.62 7.14 15.80
N GLY A 250 -10.42 7.85 15.03
CA GLY A 250 -10.96 9.15 15.40
C GLY A 250 -9.87 10.22 15.54
N VAL A 251 -8.77 10.08 14.81
CA VAL A 251 -7.64 11.02 14.80
C VAL A 251 -7.46 11.51 13.37
N THR A 252 -7.71 12.80 13.15
CA THR A 252 -7.61 13.40 11.82
C THR A 252 -6.19 13.93 11.57
N PRO A 253 -5.51 13.45 10.50
CA PRO A 253 -4.21 14.00 10.12
C PRO A 253 -4.33 15.36 9.45
N ASP A 254 -3.21 16.04 9.30
CA ASP A 254 -3.10 17.27 8.50
C ASP A 254 -2.91 16.95 7.01
N ILE A 255 -2.16 15.90 6.71
CA ILE A 255 -1.93 15.39 5.36
C ILE A 255 -2.11 13.89 5.37
N LEU A 256 -2.79 13.36 4.35
CA LEU A 256 -2.96 11.92 4.15
C LEU A 256 -2.54 11.55 2.74
N THR A 257 -1.80 10.45 2.61
CA THR A 257 -1.44 9.89 1.31
C THR A 257 -2.16 8.58 1.04
N SER A 258 -2.59 8.40 -0.20
CA SER A 258 -3.33 7.22 -0.67
C SER A 258 -2.80 6.78 -2.03
N ALA A 259 -2.78 5.47 -2.27
CA ALA A 259 -2.41 4.85 -3.53
C ALA A 259 -2.97 3.43 -3.58
N LYS A 260 -2.25 2.49 -4.16
CA LYS A 260 -2.61 1.05 -4.16
C LYS A 260 -4.09 0.83 -4.50
N ALA A 261 -4.91 0.52 -3.51
CA ALA A 261 -6.34 0.24 -3.68
C ALA A 261 -7.14 1.40 -4.29
N LEU A 262 -6.65 2.64 -4.23
CA LEU A 262 -7.30 3.79 -4.86
C LEU A 262 -7.54 3.57 -6.36
N GLY A 263 -6.59 2.96 -7.04
CA GLY A 263 -6.72 2.61 -8.46
C GLY A 263 -7.23 1.19 -8.73
N GLY A 264 -7.33 0.35 -7.69
CA GLY A 264 -7.79 -1.02 -7.83
C GLY A 264 -6.94 -1.91 -8.73
N GLY A 265 -5.73 -1.50 -9.05
CA GLY A 265 -4.79 -2.14 -9.99
C GLY A 265 -4.22 -1.16 -11.01
N PHE A 266 -4.85 -0.03 -11.24
CA PHE A 266 -4.34 1.03 -12.12
C PHE A 266 -3.44 2.00 -11.31
N PRO A 267 -2.28 2.41 -11.84
CA PRO A 267 -1.38 3.32 -11.12
C PRO A 267 -1.99 4.70 -10.90
N VAL A 268 -2.28 5.04 -9.66
CA VAL A 268 -2.78 6.34 -9.23
C VAL A 268 -2.53 6.53 -7.76
N SER A 269 -2.24 7.76 -7.34
CA SER A 269 -2.12 8.14 -5.94
C SER A 269 -2.68 9.52 -5.70
N ALA A 270 -2.88 9.85 -4.43
CA ALA A 270 -3.44 11.13 -4.02
C ALA A 270 -2.81 11.62 -2.72
N VAL A 271 -2.72 12.94 -2.61
CA VAL A 271 -2.39 13.67 -1.38
C VAL A 271 -3.60 14.47 -0.99
N LEU A 272 -4.10 14.26 0.23
CA LEU A 272 -5.26 14.90 0.80
C LEU A 272 -4.81 15.85 1.89
N THR A 273 -5.32 17.08 1.89
CA THR A 273 -5.00 18.05 2.94
C THR A 273 -6.07 19.14 3.06
N THR A 274 -5.89 20.03 4.01
CA THR A 274 -6.75 21.19 4.20
C THR A 274 -6.40 22.31 3.22
N HIS A 275 -7.32 23.27 3.05
CA HIS A 275 -7.07 24.46 2.23
C HIS A 275 -5.90 25.29 2.76
N GLU A 276 -5.81 25.48 4.06
CA GLU A 276 -4.74 26.26 4.70
C GLU A 276 -3.36 25.69 4.37
N ILE A 277 -3.17 24.38 4.55
CA ILE A 277 -1.88 23.73 4.28
C ILE A 277 -1.58 23.75 2.78
N ALA A 278 -2.56 23.41 1.95
CA ALA A 278 -2.42 23.42 0.49
C ALA A 278 -2.01 24.79 -0.04
N SER A 279 -2.46 25.88 0.59
CA SER A 279 -2.17 27.26 0.18
C SER A 279 -0.70 27.66 0.32
N ALA A 280 0.12 26.87 0.99
CA ALA A 280 1.56 27.07 1.02
C ALA A 280 2.20 26.80 -0.35
N PHE A 281 1.69 25.86 -1.10
CA PHE A 281 2.10 25.62 -2.48
C PHE A 281 1.51 26.68 -3.41
N HIS A 282 2.25 27.00 -4.45
CA HIS A 282 1.85 27.90 -5.53
C HIS A 282 2.23 27.27 -6.88
N VAL A 283 1.78 27.88 -7.96
CA VAL A 283 2.12 27.41 -9.32
C VAL A 283 3.64 27.30 -9.46
N GLY A 284 4.12 26.12 -9.82
CA GLY A 284 5.54 25.80 -9.96
C GLY A 284 6.21 25.19 -8.74
N SER A 285 5.54 25.12 -7.57
CA SER A 285 6.14 24.54 -6.35
C SER A 285 6.42 23.05 -6.49
N HIS A 286 5.58 22.33 -7.20
CA HIS A 286 5.67 20.89 -7.41
C HIS A 286 4.94 20.52 -8.68
N GLY A 287 5.12 19.29 -9.18
CA GLY A 287 4.44 18.89 -10.40
C GLY A 287 4.59 17.42 -10.73
N SER A 288 3.80 17.00 -11.71
CA SER A 288 3.81 15.66 -12.30
C SER A 288 3.27 15.76 -13.72
N THR A 289 3.91 15.08 -14.65
CA THR A 289 3.39 15.01 -16.03
C THR A 289 2.11 14.19 -16.10
N TYR A 290 2.08 13.02 -15.47
CA TYR A 290 0.96 12.07 -15.59
C TYR A 290 -0.07 12.15 -14.45
N GLY A 291 0.29 12.74 -13.32
CA GLY A 291 -0.59 12.78 -12.15
C GLY A 291 -1.94 13.44 -12.45
N GLY A 292 -3.03 12.73 -12.18
CA GLY A 292 -4.38 13.19 -12.47
C GLY A 292 -4.82 12.99 -13.93
N ASN A 293 -4.14 12.12 -14.69
CA ASN A 293 -4.56 11.85 -16.06
C ASN A 293 -5.99 11.28 -16.12
N PRO A 294 -6.72 11.54 -17.21
CA PRO A 294 -8.13 11.12 -17.33
C PRO A 294 -8.34 9.62 -17.17
N LEU A 295 -7.43 8.81 -17.71
CA LEU A 295 -7.56 7.36 -17.71
C LEU A 295 -7.47 6.78 -16.28
N ALA A 296 -6.43 7.16 -15.56
CA ALA A 296 -6.25 6.76 -14.16
C ALA A 296 -7.40 7.26 -13.27
N SER A 297 -7.81 8.50 -13.46
CA SER A 297 -8.86 9.15 -12.66
C SER A 297 -10.23 8.50 -12.88
N ALA A 298 -10.55 8.07 -14.11
CA ALA A 298 -11.79 7.36 -14.42
C ALA A 298 -11.83 5.98 -13.73
N VAL A 299 -10.75 5.23 -13.81
CA VAL A 299 -10.65 3.91 -13.16
C VAL A 299 -10.71 4.05 -11.63
N ALA A 300 -9.96 4.99 -11.07
CA ALA A 300 -9.98 5.25 -9.63
C ALA A 300 -11.36 5.74 -9.16
N GLY A 301 -12.06 6.54 -9.95
CA GLY A 301 -13.44 6.95 -9.66
C GLY A 301 -14.40 5.77 -9.55
N ALA A 302 -14.30 4.81 -10.46
CA ALA A 302 -15.09 3.59 -10.41
C ALA A 302 -14.75 2.73 -9.18
N ALA A 303 -13.47 2.59 -8.85
CA ALA A 303 -13.03 1.87 -7.66
C ALA A 303 -13.54 2.54 -6.37
N PHE A 304 -13.43 3.86 -6.30
CA PHE A 304 -13.89 4.65 -5.16
C PHE A 304 -15.39 4.48 -4.91
N ASP A 305 -16.20 4.55 -5.97
CA ASP A 305 -17.66 4.41 -5.87
C ASP A 305 -18.09 3.05 -5.31
N ILE A 306 -17.36 1.98 -5.62
CA ILE A 306 -17.66 0.64 -5.13
C ILE A 306 -17.15 0.45 -3.70
N ILE A 307 -15.91 0.86 -3.43
CA ILE A 307 -15.29 0.67 -2.10
C ILE A 307 -16.03 1.51 -1.04
N ASN A 308 -16.37 2.76 -1.36
CA ASN A 308 -17.05 3.65 -0.43
C ASN A 308 -18.56 3.36 -0.38
N THR A 309 -18.91 2.14 -0.06
CA THR A 309 -20.30 1.70 0.16
C THR A 309 -20.39 0.93 1.48
N PRO A 310 -21.54 0.99 2.17
CA PRO A 310 -21.76 0.18 3.38
C PRO A 310 -21.56 -1.32 3.13
N GLU A 311 -21.97 -1.81 1.96
CA GLU A 311 -21.83 -3.23 1.59
C GLU A 311 -20.37 -3.69 1.64
N VAL A 312 -19.46 -2.97 1.00
CA VAL A 312 -18.05 -3.33 0.98
C VAL A 312 -17.41 -3.09 2.33
N LEU A 313 -17.55 -1.89 2.90
CA LEU A 313 -16.87 -1.51 4.13
C LEU A 313 -17.33 -2.36 5.33
N ASN A 314 -18.62 -2.54 5.51
CA ASN A 314 -19.15 -3.35 6.61
C ASN A 314 -18.89 -4.86 6.42
N GLY A 315 -18.66 -5.31 5.18
CA GLY A 315 -18.32 -6.70 4.88
C GLY A 315 -16.92 -7.12 5.31
N VAL A 316 -16.01 -6.17 5.52
CA VAL A 316 -14.60 -6.44 5.86
C VAL A 316 -14.48 -7.19 7.18
N SER A 317 -15.24 -6.82 8.20
CA SER A 317 -15.20 -7.46 9.52
C SER A 317 -15.53 -8.96 9.49
N ALA A 318 -16.62 -9.34 8.82
CA ALA A 318 -17.01 -10.73 8.70
C ALA A 318 -15.99 -11.57 7.92
N LYS A 319 -15.41 -11.00 6.87
CA LYS A 319 -14.35 -11.66 6.10
C LYS A 319 -13.08 -11.84 6.93
N ARG A 320 -12.70 -10.83 7.72
CA ARG A 320 -11.61 -10.95 8.67
C ARG A 320 -11.86 -12.07 9.69
N GLU A 321 -13.03 -12.12 10.29
CA GLU A 321 -13.37 -13.15 11.28
C GLU A 321 -13.22 -14.55 10.69
N LEU A 322 -13.72 -14.78 9.48
CA LEU A 322 -13.58 -16.06 8.79
C LEU A 322 -12.12 -16.39 8.50
N PHE A 323 -11.35 -15.41 8.01
CA PHE A 323 -9.94 -15.57 7.68
C PHE A 323 -9.12 -15.94 8.92
N VAL A 324 -9.28 -15.18 9.99
CA VAL A 324 -8.57 -15.40 11.28
C VAL A 324 -8.98 -16.73 11.91
N LYS A 325 -10.24 -17.10 11.83
CA LYS A 325 -10.73 -18.41 12.31
C LYS A 325 -9.96 -19.57 11.66
N HIS A 326 -9.77 -19.51 10.35
CA HIS A 326 -9.00 -20.55 9.62
C HIS A 326 -7.51 -20.51 9.96
N LEU A 327 -6.92 -19.33 10.11
CA LEU A 327 -5.51 -19.21 10.55
C LEU A 327 -5.31 -19.80 11.96
N LYS A 328 -6.25 -19.57 12.88
CA LYS A 328 -6.21 -20.15 14.22
C LYS A 328 -6.31 -21.66 14.20
N LYS A 329 -7.14 -22.24 13.33
CA LYS A 329 -7.21 -23.69 13.15
C LYS A 329 -5.88 -24.28 12.66
N ILE A 330 -5.22 -23.59 11.74
CA ILE A 330 -3.90 -23.98 11.28
C ILE A 330 -2.90 -23.98 12.45
N ASP A 331 -2.93 -22.94 13.27
CA ASP A 331 -2.06 -22.83 14.44
C ASP A 331 -2.35 -23.91 15.49
N GLU A 332 -3.61 -24.21 15.76
CA GLU A 332 -4.01 -25.29 16.66
C GLU A 332 -3.43 -26.65 16.23
N GLN A 333 -3.38 -26.89 14.92
CA GLN A 333 -2.88 -28.16 14.38
C GLN A 333 -1.36 -28.21 14.27
N TYR A 334 -0.71 -27.13 13.92
CA TYR A 334 0.72 -27.12 13.55
C TYR A 334 1.62 -26.33 14.49
N ASP A 335 1.07 -25.53 15.39
CA ASP A 335 1.80 -24.70 16.36
C ASP A 335 2.87 -23.82 15.72
N VAL A 336 2.47 -23.02 14.74
CA VAL A 336 3.37 -22.29 13.85
C VAL A 336 3.38 -20.78 14.07
N PHE A 337 2.30 -20.20 14.61
CA PHE A 337 2.18 -18.76 14.83
C PHE A 337 2.26 -18.38 16.29
N SER A 338 3.02 -17.32 16.60
CA SER A 338 3.03 -16.69 17.93
C SER A 338 1.92 -15.66 18.10
N GLU A 339 1.50 -15.01 17.01
CA GLU A 339 0.45 -14.00 17.02
C GLU A 339 -0.20 -13.88 15.63
N ILE A 340 -1.51 -13.67 15.62
CA ILE A 340 -2.27 -13.28 14.44
C ILE A 340 -2.81 -11.89 14.73
N ARG A 341 -2.44 -10.91 13.92
CA ARG A 341 -2.68 -9.49 14.18
C ARG A 341 -3.07 -8.72 12.92
N GLY A 342 -3.11 -7.41 13.01
CA GLY A 342 -3.50 -6.50 11.94
C GLY A 342 -4.90 -5.92 12.16
N MET A 343 -5.47 -5.40 11.10
CA MET A 343 -6.78 -4.75 11.14
C MET A 343 -7.51 -4.99 9.82
N GLY A 344 -8.79 -5.34 9.88
CA GLY A 344 -9.58 -5.62 8.68
C GLY A 344 -8.94 -6.73 7.84
N LEU A 345 -8.78 -6.48 6.55
CA LEU A 345 -8.17 -7.41 5.60
C LEU A 345 -6.70 -7.03 5.28
N LEU A 346 -6.00 -6.52 6.27
CA LEU A 346 -4.55 -6.47 6.34
C LEU A 346 -4.15 -7.31 7.56
N ILE A 347 -3.72 -8.55 7.32
CA ILE A 347 -3.55 -9.58 8.33
C ILE A 347 -2.09 -10.03 8.36
N GLY A 348 -1.51 -10.06 9.56
CA GLY A 348 -0.18 -10.58 9.81
C GLY A 348 -0.24 -11.82 10.70
N ALA A 349 0.48 -12.86 10.33
CA ALA A 349 0.70 -14.04 11.16
C ALA A 349 2.19 -14.17 11.45
N GLU A 350 2.59 -13.84 12.67
CA GLU A 350 3.98 -13.90 13.09
C GLU A 350 4.37 -15.35 13.37
N LEU A 351 5.50 -15.75 12.81
CA LEU A 351 6.03 -17.10 12.99
C LEU A 351 6.63 -17.27 14.40
N LYS A 352 6.48 -18.45 14.96
CA LYS A 352 7.14 -18.81 16.22
C LYS A 352 8.66 -18.79 16.10
N PRO A 353 9.39 -18.65 17.22
CA PRO A 353 10.86 -18.56 17.22
C PRO A 353 11.57 -19.67 16.45
N GLN A 354 11.04 -20.90 16.46
CA GLN A 354 11.63 -22.02 15.71
C GLN A 354 11.58 -21.87 14.20
N TYR A 355 10.73 -20.95 13.68
CA TYR A 355 10.60 -20.63 12.25
C TYR A 355 11.13 -19.22 11.92
N LYS A 356 11.86 -18.60 12.85
CA LYS A 356 12.41 -17.27 12.67
C LYS A 356 13.23 -17.17 11.37
N GLY A 357 12.98 -16.12 10.59
CA GLY A 357 13.67 -15.88 9.34
C GLY A 357 13.12 -16.68 8.14
N ARG A 358 12.08 -17.47 8.33
CA ARG A 358 11.58 -18.42 7.29
C ARG A 358 10.29 -18.00 6.62
N ALA A 359 9.85 -16.75 6.76
CA ALA A 359 8.61 -16.31 6.11
C ALA A 359 8.62 -16.55 4.59
N ARG A 360 9.77 -16.36 3.92
CA ARG A 360 9.89 -16.64 2.48
C ARG A 360 9.75 -18.12 2.13
N ASP A 361 10.18 -19.03 3.00
CA ASP A 361 10.00 -20.46 2.81
C ASP A 361 8.51 -20.82 2.81
N PHE A 362 7.74 -20.25 3.72
CA PHE A 362 6.29 -20.41 3.77
C PHE A 362 5.62 -19.82 2.53
N LEU A 363 6.07 -18.66 2.07
CA LEU A 363 5.57 -18.01 0.85
C LEU A 363 5.77 -18.90 -0.37
N HIS A 364 6.96 -19.47 -0.55
CA HIS A 364 7.26 -20.36 -1.67
C HIS A 364 6.48 -21.68 -1.59
N ALA A 365 6.37 -22.25 -0.38
CA ALA A 365 5.56 -23.45 -0.17
C ALA A 365 4.08 -23.20 -0.47
N ALA A 366 3.55 -22.05 -0.05
CA ALA A 366 2.19 -21.64 -0.36
C ALA A 366 1.94 -21.57 -1.87
N ALA A 367 2.85 -20.96 -2.62
CA ALA A 367 2.76 -20.89 -4.09
C ALA A 367 2.71 -22.28 -4.74
N ARG A 368 3.51 -23.23 -4.26
CA ARG A 368 3.46 -24.62 -4.75
C ARG A 368 2.13 -25.27 -4.49
N GLU A 369 1.47 -24.93 -3.38
CA GLU A 369 0.13 -25.43 -3.05
C GLU A 369 -1.01 -24.61 -3.71
N GLY A 370 -0.69 -23.61 -4.51
CA GLY A 370 -1.67 -22.83 -5.27
C GLY A 370 -2.30 -21.69 -4.50
N VAL A 371 -1.58 -21.05 -3.59
CA VAL A 371 -2.02 -19.84 -2.92
C VAL A 371 -0.90 -18.80 -2.89
N MET A 372 -1.23 -17.58 -3.28
CA MET A 372 -0.32 -16.43 -3.28
C MET A 372 -0.47 -15.67 -1.99
N VAL A 373 0.60 -15.59 -1.20
CA VAL A 373 0.66 -14.82 0.04
C VAL A 373 1.86 -13.88 0.00
N LEU A 374 1.98 -13.01 0.99
CA LEU A 374 3.08 -12.08 1.16
C LEU A 374 3.82 -12.37 2.47
N ASN A 375 4.97 -11.73 2.62
CA ASN A 375 5.64 -11.60 3.91
C ASN A 375 5.77 -10.11 4.26
N ALA A 376 5.86 -9.83 5.55
CA ALA A 376 6.15 -8.50 6.07
C ALA A 376 7.39 -8.61 6.97
N GLY A 377 8.56 -8.49 6.37
CA GLY A 377 9.82 -8.85 7.04
C GLY A 377 10.06 -10.36 7.05
N PRO A 378 11.13 -10.81 7.75
CA PRO A 378 11.55 -12.22 7.70
C PRO A 378 10.68 -13.17 8.54
N ASP A 379 9.87 -12.65 9.44
CA ASP A 379 9.19 -13.44 10.49
C ASP A 379 7.66 -13.40 10.43
N VAL A 380 7.07 -12.66 9.47
CA VAL A 380 5.62 -12.46 9.42
C VAL A 380 5.07 -12.82 8.06
N MET A 381 4.05 -13.69 8.05
CA MET A 381 3.22 -13.91 6.86
C MET A 381 2.18 -12.81 6.77
N ARG A 382 2.01 -12.24 5.58
CA ARG A 382 1.04 -11.16 5.34
C ARG A 382 0.00 -11.60 4.32
N PHE A 383 -1.26 -11.27 4.64
CA PHE A 383 -2.41 -11.56 3.79
C PHE A 383 -3.16 -10.25 3.53
N ALA A 384 -3.39 -9.96 2.27
CA ALA A 384 -4.11 -8.76 1.82
C ALA A 384 -5.08 -9.11 0.68
N PRO A 385 -6.08 -9.97 0.96
CA PRO A 385 -7.05 -10.38 -0.05
C PRO A 385 -7.92 -9.21 -0.50
N SER A 386 -8.64 -9.41 -1.61
CA SER A 386 -9.66 -8.47 -2.06
C SER A 386 -10.67 -8.18 -0.93
N LEU A 387 -11.13 -6.92 -0.85
CA LEU A 387 -12.18 -6.53 0.12
C LEU A 387 -13.52 -7.22 -0.16
N VAL A 388 -13.70 -7.73 -1.37
CA VAL A 388 -14.89 -8.47 -1.81
C VAL A 388 -14.60 -9.94 -2.02
N VAL A 389 -13.55 -10.48 -1.41
CA VAL A 389 -13.21 -11.89 -1.48
C VAL A 389 -14.39 -12.74 -1.00
N GLU A 390 -14.73 -13.76 -1.76
CA GLU A 390 -15.82 -14.67 -1.39
C GLU A 390 -15.37 -15.65 -0.29
N ASP A 391 -16.30 -16.06 0.55
CA ASP A 391 -16.03 -17.01 1.65
C ASP A 391 -15.41 -18.32 1.14
N LYS A 392 -15.88 -18.84 0.00
CA LYS A 392 -15.31 -20.03 -0.63
C LYS A 392 -13.84 -19.87 -1.01
N ASP A 393 -13.43 -18.66 -1.41
CA ASP A 393 -12.03 -18.37 -1.77
C ASP A 393 -11.15 -18.25 -0.51
N ILE A 394 -11.69 -17.70 0.58
CA ILE A 394 -11.01 -17.69 1.88
C ILE A 394 -10.76 -19.13 2.35
N GLU A 395 -11.79 -19.96 2.33
CA GLU A 395 -11.73 -21.36 2.77
C GLU A 395 -10.78 -22.19 1.91
N ASP A 396 -10.90 -22.10 0.58
CA ASP A 396 -10.02 -22.82 -0.35
C ASP A 396 -8.56 -22.36 -0.24
N GLY A 397 -8.33 -21.06 -0.23
CA GLY A 397 -6.97 -20.49 -0.12
C GLY A 397 -6.29 -20.89 1.19
N LEU A 398 -7.00 -20.86 2.31
CA LEU A 398 -6.43 -21.24 3.61
C LEU A 398 -6.30 -22.76 3.77
N THR A 399 -7.10 -23.56 3.08
CA THR A 399 -6.89 -25.01 2.98
C THR A 399 -5.57 -25.29 2.24
N ARG A 400 -5.30 -24.60 1.15
CA ARG A 400 -4.02 -24.68 0.41
C ARG A 400 -2.86 -24.21 1.26
N PHE A 401 -3.03 -23.13 1.98
CA PHE A 401 -2.01 -22.61 2.91
C PHE A 401 -1.70 -23.60 4.04
N ALA A 402 -2.72 -24.24 4.60
CA ALA A 402 -2.55 -25.29 5.61
C ALA A 402 -1.68 -26.45 5.08
N ALA A 403 -1.89 -26.86 3.83
CA ALA A 403 -1.07 -27.90 3.19
C ALA A 403 0.39 -27.46 3.07
N ALA A 404 0.65 -26.20 2.74
CA ALA A 404 2.00 -25.64 2.70
C ALA A 404 2.67 -25.65 4.09
N VAL A 405 1.94 -25.23 5.12
CA VAL A 405 2.42 -25.25 6.53
C VAL A 405 2.75 -26.67 6.95
N ALA A 406 1.88 -27.63 6.64
CA ALA A 406 2.12 -29.04 6.96
C ALA A 406 3.44 -29.56 6.38
N LYS A 407 3.75 -29.22 5.15
CA LYS A 407 5.00 -29.63 4.48
C LYS A 407 6.23 -29.04 5.16
N ILE A 408 6.19 -27.78 5.57
CA ILE A 408 7.32 -27.15 6.27
C ILE A 408 7.52 -27.76 7.65
N VAL A 409 6.44 -27.97 8.40
CA VAL A 409 6.51 -28.57 9.74
C VAL A 409 7.04 -29.99 9.69
N GLN A 410 6.70 -30.77 8.67
CA GLN A 410 7.19 -32.16 8.49
C GLN A 410 8.67 -32.24 8.14
N GLN A 411 9.28 -31.18 7.67
CA GLN A 411 10.70 -31.10 7.30
C GLN A 411 11.62 -30.74 8.47
N ASN A 412 11.08 -30.45 9.64
CA ASN A 412 11.83 -30.01 10.84
C ASN A 412 12.02 -31.15 11.83
#